data_087c14a613617f108a0275e6e970b9be
#
_entry.id   087c14a613617f108a0275e6e970b9be
#
_cell.length_a   1.000
_cell.length_b   1.000
_cell.length_c   1.000
_cell.angle_alpha   90.00
_cell.angle_beta   90.00
_cell.angle_gamma   90.00
#
_symmetry.space_group_name_H-M   'P 1'
#
loop_
_entity.id
_entity.type
_entity.pdbx_description
1 polymer ?
#
loop_
_entity_poly.entity_id
_entity_poly.type
_entity_poly.pdbx_seq_one_letter_code
_entity_poly.pdbx_strand_id
1 'polypeptide(L)'
;QWSKCDFYCYTVESTSYTNIYYYRGNEPVQFRLGINVTIHLSGKIEKLKDLMYSLCPQEGAFYLCKITIDKGNNMDIRFGYDTRYEELKKAFSDSDFSEDFSKYPRAEKFIPDWLADILKRKRISF
;
A
#
# COMPACT_ATOMS: atom_id res chain seq x y z
N GLN A 1 17.21 -17.05 -14.92
CA GLN A 1 17.28 -15.63 -15.29
C GLN A 1 15.92 -14.97 -15.10
N TRP A 2 15.93 -13.84 -14.44
CA TRP A 2 14.72 -13.07 -14.19
C TRP A 2 14.46 -12.08 -15.33
N SER A 3 13.18 -11.79 -15.60
CA SER A 3 12.76 -10.80 -16.58
C SER A 3 12.32 -9.48 -15.95
N LYS A 4 11.69 -9.55 -14.78
CA LYS A 4 11.28 -8.38 -14.01
C LYS A 4 11.17 -8.73 -12.53
N CYS A 5 11.10 -7.70 -11.70
CA CYS A 5 10.88 -7.83 -10.28
C CYS A 5 9.74 -6.89 -9.89
N ASP A 6 8.74 -7.41 -9.16
CA ASP A 6 7.63 -6.63 -8.61
C ASP A 6 7.77 -6.57 -7.10
N PHE A 7 7.78 -5.35 -6.58
CA PHE A 7 7.77 -5.07 -5.15
C PHE A 7 6.43 -4.45 -4.78
N TYR A 8 5.72 -5.10 -3.85
CA TYR A 8 4.45 -4.60 -3.33
C TYR A 8 4.65 -4.20 -1.88
N CYS A 9 4.32 -2.97 -1.53
CA CYS A 9 4.30 -2.53 -0.15
C CYS A 9 2.90 -2.03 0.19
N TYR A 10 2.23 -2.76 1.07
CA TYR A 10 0.92 -2.38 1.61
C TYR A 10 1.17 -1.66 2.94
N THR A 11 0.58 -0.49 3.11
CA THR A 11 0.77 0.30 4.32
C THR A 11 -0.57 0.87 4.78
N VAL A 12 -0.96 0.49 5.99
CA VAL A 12 -2.19 0.95 6.63
C VAL A 12 -1.81 1.35 8.06
N GLU A 13 -2.08 2.59 8.42
CA GLU A 13 -1.66 3.21 9.67
C GLU A 13 -0.14 3.10 9.81
N SER A 14 0.38 2.53 10.89
CA SER A 14 1.81 2.34 11.12
C SER A 14 2.28 0.91 10.79
N THR A 15 1.41 0.11 10.17
CA THR A 15 1.69 -1.27 9.82
C THR A 15 1.99 -1.41 8.34
N SER A 16 3.02 -2.16 8.00
CA SER A 16 3.41 -2.41 6.62
C SER A 16 3.54 -3.90 6.36
N TYR A 17 3.21 -4.29 5.15
CA TYR A 17 3.31 -5.67 4.68
C TYR A 17 3.89 -5.64 3.27
N THR A 18 4.95 -6.41 3.03
CA THR A 18 5.66 -6.41 1.74
C THR A 18 5.65 -7.77 1.09
N ASN A 19 5.50 -7.78 -0.23
CA ASN A 19 5.66 -8.96 -1.07
C ASN A 19 6.58 -8.62 -2.22
N ILE A 20 7.53 -9.51 -2.50
CA ILE A 20 8.47 -9.33 -3.60
C ILE A 20 8.43 -10.57 -4.47
N TYR A 21 8.30 -10.36 -5.77
CA TYR A 21 8.30 -11.43 -6.76
C TYR A 21 9.30 -11.10 -7.85
N TYR A 22 10.14 -12.06 -8.20
CA TYR A 22 10.88 -11.97 -9.46
C TYR A 22 10.27 -12.97 -10.45
N TYR A 23 10.41 -12.69 -11.73
CA TYR A 23 9.80 -13.49 -12.77
C TYR A 23 10.86 -14.16 -13.62
N ARG A 24 10.70 -15.46 -13.84
CA ARG A 24 11.43 -16.22 -14.85
C ARG A 24 10.47 -16.43 -16.02
N GLY A 25 10.63 -15.62 -17.09
CA GLY A 25 9.58 -15.56 -18.10
C GLY A 25 8.28 -15.04 -17.49
N ASN A 26 7.23 -15.87 -17.49
CA ASN A 26 5.93 -15.52 -16.91
C ASN A 26 5.70 -16.13 -15.52
N GLU A 27 6.66 -16.87 -14.97
CA GLU A 27 6.50 -17.51 -13.67
C GLU A 27 6.95 -16.62 -12.54
N PRO A 28 6.04 -16.24 -11.60
CA PRO A 28 6.41 -15.49 -10.40
C PRO A 28 7.07 -16.40 -9.38
N VAL A 29 8.16 -15.92 -8.80
CA VAL A 29 8.83 -16.59 -7.68
C VAL A 29 8.95 -15.59 -6.54
N GLN A 30 8.33 -15.91 -5.40
CA GLN A 30 8.38 -15.05 -4.23
C GLN A 30 9.72 -15.19 -3.52
N PHE A 31 10.27 -14.07 -3.06
CA PHE A 31 11.42 -14.10 -2.16
C PHE A 31 11.26 -13.05 -1.05
N ARG A 32 12.07 -13.19 0.00
CA ARG A 32 12.00 -12.30 1.17
C ARG A 32 13.30 -11.57 1.37
N LEU A 33 13.18 -10.28 1.68
CA LEU A 33 14.31 -9.48 2.13
C LEU A 33 14.61 -9.78 3.61
N GLY A 34 15.83 -9.51 4.04
CA GLY A 34 16.17 -9.53 5.46
C GLY A 34 15.35 -8.50 6.22
N ILE A 35 15.09 -8.76 7.51
CA ILE A 35 14.20 -7.93 8.31
C ILE A 35 14.68 -6.47 8.41
N ASN A 36 15.99 -6.24 8.51
CA ASN A 36 16.52 -4.89 8.61
C ASN A 36 16.27 -4.09 7.33
N VAL A 37 16.40 -4.72 6.16
CA VAL A 37 16.13 -4.09 4.88
C VAL A 37 14.64 -3.80 4.75
N THR A 38 13.78 -4.74 5.15
CA THR A 38 12.33 -4.57 5.12
C THR A 38 11.89 -3.39 5.98
N ILE A 39 12.40 -3.27 7.21
CA ILE A 39 12.08 -2.16 8.11
C ILE A 39 12.51 -0.83 7.49
N HIS A 40 13.70 -0.78 6.93
CA HIS A 40 14.22 0.44 6.31
C HIS A 40 13.37 0.89 5.12
N LEU A 41 13.01 -0.04 4.23
CA LEU A 41 12.15 0.25 3.09
C LEU A 41 10.75 0.70 3.52
N SER A 42 10.16 0.01 4.50
CA SER A 42 8.84 0.37 5.04
C SER A 42 8.84 1.79 5.59
N GLY A 43 9.88 2.18 6.32
CA GLY A 43 10.02 3.54 6.83
C GLY A 43 10.09 4.59 5.72
N LYS A 44 10.79 4.28 4.62
CA LYS A 44 10.85 5.17 3.45
C LYS A 44 9.48 5.31 2.77
N ILE A 45 8.76 4.20 2.62
CA ILE A 45 7.42 4.21 2.01
C ILE A 45 6.44 5.00 2.89
N GLU A 46 6.53 4.87 4.21
CA GLU A 46 5.68 5.66 5.13
C GLU A 46 5.94 7.17 5.01
N LYS A 47 7.20 7.57 4.88
CA LYS A 47 7.54 8.97 4.65
C LYS A 47 7.01 9.48 3.31
N LEU A 48 7.07 8.64 2.28
CA LEU A 48 6.50 8.96 0.98
C LEU A 48 4.99 9.12 1.07
N LYS A 49 4.32 8.25 1.82
CA LYS A 49 2.89 8.33 2.06
C LYS A 49 2.51 9.66 2.72
N ASP A 50 3.22 10.06 3.77
CA ASP A 50 3.01 11.33 4.46
C ASP A 50 3.18 12.52 3.49
N LEU A 51 4.25 12.50 2.70
CA LEU A 51 4.53 13.58 1.76
C LEU A 51 3.44 13.69 0.68
N MET A 52 3.09 12.57 0.07
CA MET A 52 2.07 12.56 -0.98
C MET A 52 0.71 13.00 -0.45
N TYR A 53 0.36 12.56 0.77
CA TYR A 53 -0.87 13.00 1.40
C TYR A 53 -0.88 14.52 1.63
N SER A 54 0.23 15.07 2.09
CA SER A 54 0.33 16.52 2.33
C SER A 54 0.15 17.34 1.05
N LEU A 55 0.50 16.76 -0.11
CA LEU A 55 0.35 17.42 -1.40
C LEU A 55 -1.08 17.37 -1.95
N CYS A 56 -1.83 16.32 -1.63
CA CYS A 56 -3.19 16.13 -2.13
C CYS A 56 -4.08 15.43 -1.10
N PRO A 57 -4.38 16.08 0.04
CA PRO A 57 -5.08 15.41 1.14
C PRO A 57 -6.51 14.99 0.82
N GLN A 58 -7.17 15.64 -0.14
CA GLN A 58 -8.55 15.31 -0.47
C GLN A 58 -8.69 13.88 -0.99
N GLU A 59 -7.69 13.38 -1.71
CA GLU A 59 -7.70 12.03 -2.27
C GLU A 59 -7.33 10.95 -1.26
N GLY A 60 -6.82 11.36 -0.10
CA GLY A 60 -6.38 10.44 0.95
C GLY A 60 -4.94 9.99 0.75
N ALA A 61 -4.53 9.01 1.56
CA ALA A 61 -3.21 8.40 1.47
C ALA A 61 -3.31 7.04 0.77
N PHE A 62 -2.27 6.66 0.04
CA PHE A 62 -2.27 5.36 -0.64
C PHE A 62 -2.15 4.21 0.38
N TYR A 63 -2.70 3.05 0.01
CA TYR A 63 -2.54 1.80 0.75
C TYR A 63 -1.52 0.88 0.12
N LEU A 64 -1.19 1.11 -1.14
CA LEU A 64 -0.26 0.27 -1.89
C LEU A 64 0.72 1.13 -2.65
N CYS A 65 2.01 0.77 -2.54
CA CYS A 65 3.05 1.24 -3.43
C CYS A 65 3.61 0.02 -4.17
N LYS A 66 3.47 -0.01 -5.50
CA LYS A 66 3.98 -1.09 -6.33
C LYS A 66 5.12 -0.57 -7.18
N ILE A 67 6.27 -1.21 -7.08
CA ILE A 67 7.46 -0.87 -7.87
C ILE A 67 7.80 -2.06 -8.75
N THR A 68 7.89 -1.82 -10.04
CA THR A 68 8.30 -2.84 -11.02
C THR A 68 9.62 -2.43 -11.64
N ILE A 69 10.58 -3.33 -11.65
CA ILE A 69 11.89 -3.13 -12.27
C ILE A 69 12.09 -4.24 -13.29
N ASP A 70 12.45 -3.90 -14.53
CA ASP A 70 12.74 -4.88 -15.56
C ASP A 70 14.26 -4.97 -15.83
N LYS A 71 14.65 -5.91 -16.70
CA LYS A 71 16.06 -6.14 -17.03
C LYS A 71 16.72 -4.97 -17.74
N GLY A 72 15.93 -4.11 -18.38
CA GLY A 72 16.44 -2.92 -19.07
C GLY A 72 16.64 -1.73 -18.14
N ASN A 73 16.59 -1.94 -16.81
CA ASN A 73 16.67 -0.90 -15.78
C ASN A 73 15.51 0.11 -15.85
N ASN A 74 14.39 -0.27 -16.48
CA ASN A 74 13.18 0.54 -16.44
C ASN A 74 12.48 0.32 -15.10
N MET A 75 12.03 1.41 -14.49
CA MET A 75 11.31 1.36 -13.23
C MET A 75 9.96 2.03 -13.39
N ASP A 76 8.92 1.35 -12.92
CA ASP A 76 7.55 1.85 -12.89
C ASP A 76 7.09 1.85 -11.43
N ILE A 77 6.49 2.95 -10.98
CA ILE A 77 5.97 3.07 -9.62
C ILE A 77 4.49 3.42 -9.72
N ARG A 78 3.66 2.63 -9.04
CA ARG A 78 2.21 2.83 -9.01
C ARG A 78 1.70 2.85 -7.58
N PHE A 79 0.65 3.63 -7.35
CA PHE A 79 0.03 3.76 -6.04
C PHE A 79 -1.43 3.33 -6.11
N GLY A 80 -1.88 2.60 -5.09
CA GLY A 80 -3.27 2.18 -4.99
C GLY A 80 -3.93 2.82 -3.77
N TYR A 81 -5.05 3.50 -4.01
CA TYR A 81 -5.82 4.17 -2.96
C TYR A 81 -7.06 3.37 -2.57
N ASP A 82 -7.66 2.68 -3.53
CA ASP A 82 -8.95 2.02 -3.36
C ASP A 82 -8.93 0.56 -3.81
N THR A 83 -7.91 0.19 -4.57
CA THR A 83 -7.82 -1.13 -5.20
C THR A 83 -7.24 -2.17 -4.24
N ARG A 84 -7.43 -3.45 -4.58
CA ARG A 84 -6.85 -4.59 -3.88
C ARG A 84 -7.34 -4.77 -2.44
N TYR A 85 -8.59 -4.34 -2.17
CA TYR A 85 -9.16 -4.51 -0.83
C TYR A 85 -9.14 -5.98 -0.39
N GLU A 86 -9.39 -6.93 -1.30
CA GLU A 86 -9.36 -8.36 -0.98
C GLU A 86 -8.00 -8.82 -0.47
N GLU A 87 -6.91 -8.18 -0.94
CA GLU A 87 -5.57 -8.43 -0.42
C GLU A 87 -5.35 -7.71 0.91
N LEU A 88 -5.78 -6.47 1.00
CA LEU A 88 -5.59 -5.64 2.18
C LEU A 88 -6.29 -6.22 3.41
N LYS A 89 -7.53 -6.71 3.26
CA LYS A 89 -8.29 -7.22 4.40
C LYS A 89 -7.70 -8.50 4.99
N LYS A 90 -6.82 -9.19 4.26
CA LYS A 90 -6.12 -10.37 4.79
C LYS A 90 -5.03 -9.99 5.79
N ALA A 91 -4.44 -8.82 5.63
CA ALA A 91 -3.30 -8.36 6.43
C ALA A 91 -3.68 -7.30 7.47
N PHE A 92 -4.78 -6.58 7.27
CA PHE A 92 -5.17 -5.45 8.10
C PHE A 92 -6.59 -5.59 8.61
N SER A 93 -6.82 -5.15 9.85
CA SER A 93 -8.13 -5.19 10.50
C SER A 93 -8.93 -3.92 10.23
N ASP A 94 -10.22 -3.94 10.57
CA ASP A 94 -11.06 -2.74 10.53
C ASP A 94 -10.48 -1.61 11.39
N SER A 95 -9.89 -1.95 12.53
CA SER A 95 -9.23 -0.96 13.39
C SER A 95 -8.05 -0.30 12.71
N ASP A 96 -7.25 -1.07 11.97
CA ASP A 96 -6.13 -0.52 11.21
C ASP A 96 -6.62 0.51 10.18
N PHE A 97 -7.65 0.18 9.43
CA PHE A 97 -8.22 1.10 8.44
C PHE A 97 -8.82 2.35 9.08
N SER A 98 -9.52 2.21 10.21
CA SER A 98 -10.12 3.35 10.88
C SER A 98 -9.07 4.29 11.47
N GLU A 99 -7.99 3.75 12.01
CA GLU A 99 -6.87 4.54 12.52
C GLU A 99 -6.12 5.24 11.38
N ASP A 100 -5.93 4.55 10.25
CA ASP A 100 -5.33 5.15 9.06
C ASP A 100 -6.18 6.31 8.56
N PHE A 101 -7.50 6.12 8.48
CA PHE A 101 -8.42 7.19 8.05
C PHE A 101 -8.38 8.38 9.01
N SER A 102 -8.27 8.15 10.31
CA SER A 102 -8.16 9.22 11.30
C SER A 102 -6.89 10.05 11.10
N LYS A 103 -5.82 9.41 10.68
CA LYS A 103 -4.54 10.08 10.39
C LYS A 103 -4.53 10.72 9.01
N TYR A 104 -5.17 10.08 8.03
CA TYR A 104 -5.20 10.51 6.63
C TYR A 104 -6.65 10.58 6.13
N PRO A 105 -7.49 11.47 6.70
CA PRO A 105 -8.85 11.59 6.20
C PRO A 105 -8.87 12.07 4.76
N ARG A 106 -9.90 11.66 4.02
CA ARG A 106 -10.09 12.06 2.62
C ARG A 106 -11.48 12.61 2.42
N ALA A 107 -11.68 13.35 1.31
CA ALA A 107 -12.99 13.87 0.96
C ALA A 107 -13.96 12.72 0.69
N GLU A 108 -15.23 12.91 1.01
CA GLU A 108 -16.26 11.86 0.91
C GLU A 108 -16.30 11.20 -0.46
N LYS A 109 -16.17 11.98 -1.53
CA LYS A 109 -16.20 11.44 -2.89
C LYS A 109 -15.04 10.49 -3.21
N PHE A 110 -13.99 10.52 -2.41
CA PHE A 110 -12.84 9.63 -2.58
C PHE A 110 -12.83 8.45 -1.60
N ILE A 111 -13.91 8.25 -0.84
CA ILE A 111 -14.05 7.13 0.08
C ILE A 111 -14.74 5.99 -0.67
N PRO A 112 -14.04 4.87 -0.93
CA PRO A 112 -14.67 3.73 -1.58
C PRO A 112 -15.69 3.07 -0.65
N ASP A 113 -16.65 2.34 -1.23
CA ASP A 113 -17.75 1.73 -0.48
C ASP A 113 -17.25 0.82 0.64
N TRP A 114 -16.21 0.01 0.38
CA TRP A 114 -15.67 -0.90 1.38
C TRP A 114 -15.10 -0.15 2.60
N LEU A 115 -14.48 1.01 2.37
CA LEU A 115 -13.95 1.83 3.46
C LEU A 115 -15.08 2.51 4.21
N ALA A 116 -16.08 3.02 3.49
CA ALA A 116 -17.27 3.61 4.11
C ALA A 116 -17.96 2.60 5.04
N ASP A 117 -18.07 1.33 4.62
CA ASP A 117 -18.65 0.29 5.44
C ASP A 117 -17.85 0.04 6.72
N ILE A 118 -16.52 0.01 6.61
CA ILE A 118 -15.64 -0.13 7.78
C ILE A 118 -15.83 1.04 8.75
N LEU A 119 -15.83 2.27 8.23
CA LEU A 119 -16.00 3.47 9.04
C LEU A 119 -17.34 3.48 9.77
N LYS A 120 -18.40 3.03 9.11
CA LYS A 120 -19.72 2.91 9.74
C LYS A 120 -19.72 1.87 10.86
N ARG A 121 -19.10 0.71 10.64
CA ARG A 121 -18.99 -0.33 11.68
C ARG A 121 -18.20 0.19 12.88
N LYS A 122 -17.21 1.05 12.67
CA LYS A 122 -16.40 1.66 13.75
C LYS A 122 -17.01 2.95 14.27
N ARG A 123 -18.19 3.37 13.76
CA ARG A 123 -18.92 4.58 14.18
C ARG A 123 -18.12 5.86 13.98
N ILE A 124 -17.39 5.94 12.87
CA ILE A 124 -16.61 7.11 12.51
C ILE A 124 -17.40 7.94 11.51
N SER A 125 -17.53 9.24 11.78
CA SER A 125 -18.16 10.19 10.87
C SER A 125 -17.20 10.61 9.75
N PHE A 126 -17.76 10.89 8.58
CA PHE A 126 -16.96 11.35 7.44
C PHE A 126 -17.77 12.21 6.49
#